data_ebdab66d37488ebcbd34b9ad950fb746
#
_entry.id   ebdab66d37488ebcbd34b9ad950fb746
#
_cell.length_a   1.000
_cell.length_b   1.000
_cell.length_c   1.000
_cell.angle_alpha   90.00
_cell.angle_beta   90.00
_cell.angle_gamma   90.00
#
_symmetry.space_group_name_H-M   'P 1'
#
loop_
_entity.id
_entity.type
_entity.pdbx_description
1 polymer ?
#
loop_
_entity_poly.entity_id
_entity_poly.type
_entity_poly.pdbx_seq_one_letter_code
_entity_poly.pdbx_strand_id
1 'polypeptide(L)'
;MTTMFKTPKPAKKRKSGFGRKKATKKKWPKQVPTNSNFKKTVKPLSKIGLDPGIKITKEFREAYSAIEDTNNHIFLTGRAGTGKSTLLKYFRTKTKKKHVVLAPTGVAALNVKGQTIHSFFGFHPKIDKHLVHKAHSDNIDFFKKIDTIIIDEISMVRADLLDCVDKALRLNRGKPREVFGGVQMIFIGDLFQLPPVVTKEDSNRFECEYTSPYFFSSEAIADTPIKIIELNKVHRQKEKTFIDLLNKVRCGTLGRYDTSKWNACHDEFFDPTDESDYVVHLTTTNKMAQVRNNFELKRLGGQEHMLKAQSMGELSARKMPSEAIIKVKEGARIMFTTNDPAKRWVNGSLGTIRKVRKTALSKYPTLDVELETGERVEVAQHKWEIFEYGLNGDSFEEGVVGSYSQYPIVLAWAVTIHKAQG
;
A
#
# COMPACT_ATOMS: atom_id res chain seq x y z
N MET A 1 -22.36 -63.85 -33.85
CA MET A 1 -20.92 -63.75 -34.17
C MET A 1 -20.27 -62.93 -33.09
N THR A 2 -19.64 -63.66 -32.21
CA THR A 2 -19.06 -63.13 -30.96
C THR A 2 -17.59 -62.79 -31.20
N THR A 3 -17.18 -61.52 -31.13
CA THR A 3 -15.78 -61.12 -31.25
C THR A 3 -15.25 -60.76 -29.87
N MET A 4 -14.39 -61.62 -29.36
CA MET A 4 -13.63 -61.46 -28.11
C MET A 4 -12.57 -60.34 -28.24
N PHE A 5 -12.60 -59.35 -27.38
CA PHE A 5 -11.49 -58.40 -27.18
C PHE A 5 -10.45 -59.01 -26.21
N LYS A 6 -9.22 -59.16 -26.70
CA LYS A 6 -8.05 -59.59 -25.91
C LYS A 6 -7.51 -58.38 -25.14
N THR A 7 -7.34 -58.54 -23.83
CA THR A 7 -6.65 -57.59 -22.96
C THR A 7 -5.13 -57.66 -23.17
N PRO A 8 -4.42 -56.50 -23.23
CA PRO A 8 -2.95 -56.52 -23.31
C PRO A 8 -2.29 -56.79 -21.94
N LYS A 9 -1.22 -57.54 -22.01
CA LYS A 9 -0.37 -57.91 -20.82
C LYS A 9 0.35 -56.67 -20.22
N PRO A 10 0.60 -56.62 -18.88
CA PRO A 10 1.27 -55.50 -18.24
C PRO A 10 2.77 -55.44 -18.59
N ALA A 11 3.24 -54.26 -18.95
CA ALA A 11 4.62 -53.99 -19.27
C ALA A 11 5.52 -54.02 -17.99
N LYS A 12 6.68 -54.64 -18.12
CA LYS A 12 7.72 -54.76 -17.07
C LYS A 12 8.19 -53.37 -16.61
N LYS A 13 8.11 -53.13 -15.31
CA LYS A 13 8.71 -51.95 -14.63
C LYS A 13 10.22 -51.91 -14.79
N ARG A 14 10.73 -50.96 -15.57
CA ARG A 14 12.15 -50.55 -15.53
C ARG A 14 12.39 -49.76 -14.23
N LYS A 15 13.27 -50.27 -13.38
CA LYS A 15 13.81 -49.52 -12.24
C LYS A 15 14.73 -48.42 -12.76
N SER A 16 14.24 -47.19 -12.80
CA SER A 16 15.05 -45.99 -12.98
C SER A 16 15.50 -45.57 -11.56
N GLY A 17 16.78 -45.68 -11.28
CA GLY A 17 17.39 -45.16 -10.06
C GLY A 17 17.38 -43.62 -10.10
N PHE A 18 16.40 -43.03 -9.47
CA PHE A 18 16.42 -41.59 -9.17
C PHE A 18 17.31 -41.37 -7.94
N GLY A 19 18.52 -40.94 -8.18
CA GLY A 19 19.39 -40.44 -7.11
C GLY A 19 18.67 -39.29 -6.40
N ARG A 20 18.37 -39.50 -5.10
CA ARG A 20 17.92 -38.45 -4.19
C ARG A 20 18.98 -37.36 -4.13
N LYS A 21 18.85 -36.33 -4.94
CA LYS A 21 19.54 -35.06 -4.69
C LYS A 21 19.05 -34.54 -3.34
N LYS A 22 19.98 -34.55 -2.36
CA LYS A 22 19.74 -33.92 -1.05
C LYS A 22 19.29 -32.48 -1.31
N ALA A 23 18.05 -32.19 -0.96
CA ALA A 23 17.55 -30.83 -0.95
C ALA A 23 18.46 -30.03 0.00
N THR A 24 19.27 -29.15 -0.56
CA THR A 24 20.02 -28.17 0.21
C THR A 24 18.98 -27.30 0.90
N LYS A 25 18.86 -27.47 2.22
CA LYS A 25 18.08 -26.56 3.07
C LYS A 25 18.63 -25.15 2.85
N LYS A 26 17.97 -24.35 2.00
CA LYS A 26 18.23 -22.91 1.93
C LYS A 26 18.01 -22.38 3.35
N LYS A 27 19.08 -22.05 4.05
CA LYS A 27 19.03 -21.31 5.30
C LYS A 27 18.38 -19.96 4.96
N TRP A 28 17.17 -19.76 5.43
CA TRP A 28 16.51 -18.46 5.43
C TRP A 28 17.37 -17.50 6.25
N PRO A 29 17.50 -16.22 5.81
CA PRO A 29 18.20 -15.24 6.64
C PRO A 29 17.47 -15.12 7.97
N LYS A 30 18.15 -15.47 9.05
CA LYS A 30 17.74 -15.29 10.44
C LYS A 30 17.91 -13.80 10.79
N GLN A 31 17.14 -12.91 10.22
CA GLN A 31 17.15 -11.51 10.66
C GLN A 31 15.74 -10.95 10.58
N VAL A 32 14.99 -11.14 11.65
CA VAL A 32 14.12 -10.09 12.15
C VAL A 32 15.08 -8.95 12.54
N PRO A 33 14.86 -7.70 12.09
CA PRO A 33 15.72 -6.59 12.50
C PRO A 33 15.76 -6.55 14.02
N THR A 34 16.92 -6.79 14.59
CA THR A 34 17.11 -6.66 16.03
C THR A 34 17.03 -5.17 16.36
N ASN A 35 16.19 -4.79 17.30
CA ASN A 35 16.01 -3.41 17.81
C ASN A 35 17.29 -2.77 18.39
N SER A 36 18.43 -3.46 18.33
CA SER A 36 19.74 -2.95 18.79
C SER A 36 20.20 -1.70 18.05
N ASN A 37 19.72 -1.46 16.82
CA ASN A 37 20.04 -0.26 16.05
C ASN A 37 19.07 0.91 16.31
N PHE A 38 17.93 0.67 16.98
CA PHE A 38 16.98 1.71 17.33
C PHE A 38 17.61 2.80 18.22
N LYS A 39 18.50 2.42 19.11
CA LYS A 39 19.16 3.34 20.08
C LYS A 39 20.12 4.36 19.47
N LYS A 40 20.59 4.19 18.22
CA LYS A 40 21.69 5.02 17.69
C LYS A 40 21.29 6.15 16.74
N THR A 41 20.07 6.14 16.18
CA THR A 41 19.75 7.03 15.04
C THR A 41 18.34 7.62 15.04
N VAL A 42 17.55 7.41 16.09
CA VAL A 42 16.14 7.84 16.11
C VAL A 42 16.03 9.33 16.36
N LYS A 43 15.56 10.07 15.35
CA LYS A 43 15.08 11.45 15.56
C LYS A 43 13.60 11.38 15.96
N PRO A 44 13.19 12.07 17.06
CA PRO A 44 11.78 12.15 17.42
C PRO A 44 10.98 12.74 16.26
N LEU A 45 9.76 12.22 16.06
CA LEU A 45 8.84 12.72 15.05
C LEU A 45 8.60 14.21 15.24
N SER A 46 8.77 14.99 14.17
CA SER A 46 8.20 16.33 14.11
C SER A 46 6.69 16.20 14.28
N LYS A 47 6.09 16.97 15.21
CA LYS A 47 4.65 16.95 15.49
C LYS A 47 3.86 16.89 14.19
N ILE A 48 2.97 15.89 14.06
CA ILE A 48 2.07 15.78 12.91
C ILE A 48 1.16 17.00 12.94
N GLY A 49 1.41 17.99 12.07
CA GLY A 49 0.56 19.18 11.97
C GLY A 49 -0.83 18.81 11.43
N LEU A 50 -1.87 19.26 12.10
CA LEU A 50 -3.22 19.27 11.55
C LEU A 50 -3.37 20.51 10.66
N ASP A 51 -3.98 20.33 9.49
CA ASP A 51 -4.36 21.48 8.65
C ASP A 51 -5.33 22.39 9.44
N PRO A 52 -5.10 23.72 9.49
CA PRO A 52 -5.91 24.65 10.29
C PRO A 52 -7.40 24.70 9.92
N GLY A 53 -7.81 24.15 8.77
CA GLY A 53 -9.17 24.18 8.24
C GLY A 53 -10.02 22.93 8.47
N ILE A 54 -9.55 21.95 9.27
CA ILE A 54 -10.30 20.69 9.45
C ILE A 54 -11.56 20.94 10.28
N LYS A 55 -12.73 20.75 9.67
CA LYS A 55 -14.02 20.75 10.36
C LYS A 55 -14.27 19.38 11.00
N ILE A 56 -14.20 19.30 12.32
CA ILE A 56 -14.51 18.09 13.10
C ILE A 56 -16.04 17.92 13.11
N THR A 57 -16.55 16.91 12.39
CA THR A 57 -17.96 16.53 12.36
C THR A 57 -18.37 15.74 13.62
N LYS A 58 -19.66 15.51 13.81
CA LYS A 58 -20.14 14.63 14.89
C LYS A 58 -19.63 13.21 14.72
N GLU A 59 -19.74 12.64 13.51
CA GLU A 59 -19.22 11.31 13.15
C GLU A 59 -17.71 11.17 13.46
N PHE A 60 -16.96 12.24 13.20
CA PHE A 60 -15.52 12.29 13.47
C PHE A 60 -15.21 12.19 14.97
N ARG A 61 -15.98 12.91 15.81
CA ARG A 61 -15.84 12.84 17.27
C ARG A 61 -16.24 11.48 17.82
N GLU A 62 -17.34 10.91 17.34
CA GLU A 62 -17.81 9.58 17.71
C GLU A 62 -16.77 8.49 17.37
N ALA A 63 -16.17 8.60 16.17
CA ALA A 63 -15.10 7.69 15.78
C ALA A 63 -13.85 7.84 16.66
N TYR A 64 -13.45 9.08 16.96
CA TYR A 64 -12.32 9.33 17.86
C TYR A 64 -12.57 8.76 19.26
N SER A 65 -13.72 9.07 19.87
CA SER A 65 -14.09 8.55 21.20
C SER A 65 -14.17 7.02 21.21
N ALA A 66 -14.72 6.42 20.17
CA ALA A 66 -14.77 4.95 20.08
C ALA A 66 -13.36 4.32 20.06
N ILE A 67 -12.39 4.97 19.41
CA ILE A 67 -11.00 4.49 19.37
C ILE A 67 -10.30 4.75 20.70
N GLU A 68 -10.41 5.97 21.25
CA GLU A 68 -9.66 6.40 22.44
C GLU A 68 -10.20 5.81 23.72
N ASP A 69 -11.53 5.86 23.91
CA ASP A 69 -12.19 5.58 25.20
C ASP A 69 -12.59 4.11 25.35
N THR A 70 -12.44 3.27 24.32
CA THR A 70 -12.79 1.84 24.37
C THR A 70 -11.64 0.96 23.89
N ASN A 71 -11.76 -0.35 24.16
CA ASN A 71 -10.85 -1.38 23.58
C ASN A 71 -11.53 -2.21 22.49
N ASN A 72 -12.70 -1.79 22.01
CA ASN A 72 -13.40 -2.49 20.95
C ASN A 72 -12.60 -2.45 19.64
N HIS A 73 -12.63 -3.54 18.88
CA HIS A 73 -12.15 -3.51 17.51
C HIS A 73 -13.09 -2.66 16.66
N ILE A 74 -12.52 -1.86 15.75
CA ILE A 74 -13.29 -0.90 14.96
C ILE A 74 -12.94 -1.08 13.47
N PHE A 75 -13.98 -1.08 12.64
CA PHE A 75 -13.85 -0.89 11.21
C PHE A 75 -14.35 0.50 10.82
N LEU A 76 -13.42 1.39 10.52
CA LEU A 76 -13.67 2.74 10.04
C LEU A 76 -13.70 2.73 8.52
N THR A 77 -14.88 2.90 7.96
CA THR A 77 -15.09 2.92 6.51
C THR A 77 -15.67 4.25 6.03
N GLY A 78 -15.82 4.37 4.73
CA GLY A 78 -16.39 5.56 4.07
C GLY A 78 -15.78 5.76 2.70
N ARG A 79 -16.45 6.54 1.87
CA ARG A 79 -16.07 6.83 0.48
C ARG A 79 -14.71 7.53 0.40
N ALA A 80 -14.12 7.58 -0.80
CA ALA A 80 -12.94 8.41 -1.04
C ALA A 80 -13.25 9.88 -0.67
N GLY A 81 -12.31 10.54 0.02
CA GLY A 81 -12.48 11.94 0.42
C GLY A 81 -13.40 12.22 1.61
N THR A 82 -13.83 11.20 2.38
CA THR A 82 -14.64 11.39 3.59
C THR A 82 -13.81 11.73 4.85
N GLY A 83 -12.49 11.78 4.74
CA GLY A 83 -11.63 12.21 5.85
C GLY A 83 -11.04 11.09 6.70
N LYS A 84 -11.06 9.82 6.26
CA LYS A 84 -10.44 8.69 6.99
C LYS A 84 -8.99 8.97 7.39
N SER A 85 -8.15 9.36 6.46
CA SER A 85 -6.73 9.68 6.73
C SER A 85 -6.57 10.95 7.59
N THR A 86 -7.52 11.87 7.53
CA THR A 86 -7.56 13.06 8.39
C THR A 86 -7.88 12.66 9.84
N LEU A 87 -8.84 11.75 10.04
CA LEU A 87 -9.17 11.20 11.36
C LEU A 87 -7.97 10.46 11.95
N LEU A 88 -7.27 9.66 11.15
CA LEU A 88 -6.05 8.98 11.59
C LEU A 88 -4.99 9.99 12.05
N LYS A 89 -4.73 11.05 11.30
CA LYS A 89 -3.81 12.13 11.69
C LYS A 89 -4.27 12.79 12.99
N TYR A 90 -5.55 13.10 13.12
CA TYR A 90 -6.11 13.71 14.33
C TYR A 90 -5.95 12.78 15.54
N PHE A 91 -6.29 11.50 15.41
CA PHE A 91 -6.09 10.50 16.46
C PHE A 91 -4.63 10.47 16.92
N ARG A 92 -3.68 10.35 16.02
CA ARG A 92 -2.24 10.31 16.33
C ARG A 92 -1.73 11.55 17.07
N THR A 93 -2.37 12.71 16.89
CA THR A 93 -1.96 13.94 17.59
C THR A 93 -2.55 14.06 19.00
N LYS A 94 -3.64 13.33 19.29
CA LYS A 94 -4.42 13.49 20.51
C LYS A 94 -4.39 12.27 21.42
N THR A 95 -4.16 11.09 20.88
CA THR A 95 -4.23 9.83 21.63
C THR A 95 -3.15 9.74 22.72
N LYS A 96 -3.53 9.12 23.82
CA LYS A 96 -2.62 8.68 24.87
C LYS A 96 -2.21 7.21 24.74
N LYS A 97 -2.88 6.46 23.84
CA LYS A 97 -2.61 5.04 23.60
C LYS A 97 -1.28 4.84 22.87
N LYS A 98 -0.52 3.83 23.29
CA LYS A 98 0.67 3.35 22.57
C LYS A 98 0.21 2.64 21.32
N HIS A 99 0.30 3.31 20.19
CA HIS A 99 -0.29 2.86 18.94
C HIS A 99 0.76 2.62 17.85
N VAL A 100 0.43 1.70 16.95
CA VAL A 100 1.20 1.39 15.75
C VAL A 100 0.31 1.58 14.53
N VAL A 101 0.81 2.24 13.48
CA VAL A 101 0.11 2.41 12.21
C VAL A 101 0.77 1.55 11.15
N LEU A 102 -0.01 0.67 10.54
CA LEU A 102 0.45 -0.27 9.53
C LEU A 102 -0.34 -0.09 8.23
N ALA A 103 0.24 -0.55 7.12
CA ALA A 103 -0.43 -0.60 5.83
C ALA A 103 0.04 -1.81 5.01
N PRO A 104 -0.73 -2.27 4.01
CA PRO A 104 -0.35 -3.41 3.18
C PRO A 104 0.82 -3.12 2.24
N THR A 105 0.96 -1.88 1.77
CA THR A 105 1.99 -1.49 0.79
C THR A 105 2.94 -0.43 1.33
N GLY A 106 4.15 -0.34 0.75
CA GLY A 106 5.12 0.67 1.14
C GLY A 106 4.63 2.10 0.91
N VAL A 107 3.92 2.34 -0.19
CA VAL A 107 3.37 3.67 -0.51
C VAL A 107 2.30 4.07 0.51
N ALA A 108 1.35 3.17 0.80
CA ALA A 108 0.32 3.44 1.80
C ALA A 108 0.94 3.68 3.20
N ALA A 109 1.95 2.88 3.59
CA ALA A 109 2.66 3.06 4.86
C ALA A 109 3.33 4.45 4.97
N LEU A 110 3.95 4.92 3.90
CA LEU A 110 4.56 6.25 3.87
C LEU A 110 3.54 7.39 3.97
N ASN A 111 2.40 7.25 3.29
CA ASN A 111 1.32 8.24 3.33
C ASN A 111 0.80 8.47 4.76
N VAL A 112 0.76 7.41 5.55
CA VAL A 112 0.32 7.47 6.96
C VAL A 112 1.49 7.59 7.95
N LYS A 113 2.72 7.74 7.48
CA LYS A 113 3.95 7.75 8.31
C LYS A 113 4.01 6.51 9.23
N GLY A 114 3.73 5.34 8.69
CA GLY A 114 3.71 4.07 9.41
C GLY A 114 4.64 3.04 8.77
N GLN A 115 4.44 1.77 9.10
CA GLN A 115 5.19 0.64 8.54
C GLN A 115 4.30 -0.28 7.72
N THR A 116 4.91 -1.11 6.84
CA THR A 116 4.16 -2.21 6.22
C THR A 116 3.95 -3.33 7.24
N ILE A 117 2.81 -4.04 7.14
CA ILE A 117 2.51 -5.21 7.97
C ILE A 117 3.69 -6.20 7.94
N HIS A 118 4.18 -6.54 6.76
CA HIS A 118 5.30 -7.47 6.59
C HIS A 118 6.58 -7.00 7.28
N SER A 119 6.90 -5.71 7.18
CA SER A 119 8.11 -5.17 7.84
C SER A 119 7.98 -5.16 9.35
N PHE A 120 6.82 -4.80 9.87
CA PHE A 120 6.59 -4.69 11.31
C PHE A 120 6.68 -6.04 12.02
N PHE A 121 6.05 -7.07 11.45
CA PHE A 121 6.07 -8.42 12.01
C PHE A 121 7.27 -9.27 11.54
N GLY A 122 8.11 -8.76 10.62
CA GLY A 122 9.20 -9.52 10.02
C GLY A 122 8.71 -10.64 9.09
N PHE A 123 7.53 -10.51 8.52
CA PHE A 123 6.93 -11.52 7.66
C PHE A 123 7.59 -11.58 6.29
N HIS A 124 7.81 -12.81 5.81
CA HIS A 124 8.15 -13.05 4.42
C HIS A 124 6.91 -12.83 3.52
N PRO A 125 7.04 -12.38 2.26
CA PRO A 125 5.90 -12.17 1.36
C PRO A 125 5.00 -13.37 1.13
N LYS A 126 5.52 -14.57 1.29
CA LYS A 126 4.77 -15.84 1.23
C LYS A 126 4.56 -16.40 2.64
N ILE A 127 4.25 -15.53 3.61
CA ILE A 127 3.96 -15.96 4.98
C ILE A 127 2.66 -16.76 5.01
N ASP A 128 2.65 -17.75 5.89
CA ASP A 128 1.49 -18.57 6.22
C ASP A 128 1.35 -18.63 7.72
N LYS A 129 0.13 -18.77 8.25
CA LYS A 129 -0.12 -18.84 9.70
C LYS A 129 0.70 -19.93 10.40
N HIS A 130 1.03 -21.04 9.71
CA HIS A 130 1.86 -22.11 10.26
C HIS A 130 3.34 -21.72 10.39
N LEU A 131 3.81 -20.77 9.58
CA LEU A 131 5.17 -20.27 9.57
C LEU A 131 5.41 -19.09 10.52
N VAL A 132 4.36 -18.62 11.19
CA VAL A 132 4.48 -17.53 12.17
C VAL A 132 5.14 -18.05 13.44
N HIS A 133 6.26 -17.47 13.80
CA HIS A 133 7.03 -17.79 14.99
C HIS A 133 7.07 -16.61 15.95
N LYS A 134 7.39 -16.90 17.21
CA LYS A 134 7.63 -15.88 18.23
C LYS A 134 8.82 -15.01 17.83
N ALA A 135 8.71 -13.72 18.05
CA ALA A 135 9.80 -12.77 17.84
C ALA A 135 10.99 -13.06 18.77
N HIS A 136 12.14 -12.47 18.46
CA HIS A 136 13.30 -12.53 19.35
C HIS A 136 12.97 -11.90 20.72
N SER A 137 13.62 -12.36 21.79
CA SER A 137 13.37 -11.91 23.17
C SER A 137 13.32 -10.38 23.32
N ASP A 138 14.23 -9.70 22.65
CA ASP A 138 14.40 -8.24 22.74
C ASP A 138 13.17 -7.45 22.20
N ASN A 139 12.34 -8.09 21.36
CA ASN A 139 11.15 -7.50 20.78
C ASN A 139 9.86 -7.86 21.52
N ILE A 140 9.88 -8.84 22.41
CA ILE A 140 8.67 -9.32 23.10
C ILE A 140 8.08 -8.24 23.98
N ASP A 141 8.90 -7.50 24.72
CA ASP A 141 8.44 -6.46 25.63
C ASP A 141 7.85 -5.27 24.87
N PHE A 142 8.32 -5.02 23.65
CA PHE A 142 7.71 -4.06 22.76
C PHE A 142 6.27 -4.46 22.40
N PHE A 143 6.03 -5.70 21.97
CA PHE A 143 4.67 -6.17 21.64
C PHE A 143 3.72 -6.12 22.84
N LYS A 144 4.21 -6.38 24.05
CA LYS A 144 3.38 -6.30 25.28
C LYS A 144 2.90 -4.87 25.59
N LYS A 145 3.65 -3.86 25.18
CA LYS A 145 3.35 -2.44 25.44
C LYS A 145 2.39 -1.79 24.45
N ILE A 146 2.06 -2.47 23.33
CA ILE A 146 1.14 -1.94 22.33
C ILE A 146 -0.30 -1.99 22.85
N ASP A 147 -1.00 -0.86 22.83
CA ASP A 147 -2.42 -0.76 23.18
C ASP A 147 -3.30 -0.92 21.94
N THR A 148 -2.90 -0.31 20.81
CA THR A 148 -3.71 -0.24 19.59
C THR A 148 -2.85 -0.46 18.35
N ILE A 149 -3.33 -1.26 17.41
CA ILE A 149 -2.78 -1.36 16.05
C ILE A 149 -3.83 -0.85 15.07
N ILE A 150 -3.42 0.08 14.22
CA ILE A 150 -4.23 0.66 13.16
C ILE A 150 -3.71 0.10 11.83
N ILE A 151 -4.59 -0.48 11.03
CA ILE A 151 -4.26 -0.95 9.68
C ILE A 151 -5.02 -0.08 8.69
N ASP A 152 -4.30 0.77 7.97
CA ASP A 152 -4.85 1.57 6.88
C ASP A 152 -4.88 0.76 5.58
N GLU A 153 -5.78 1.12 4.64
CA GLU A 153 -6.04 0.40 3.38
C GLU A 153 -6.34 -1.09 3.60
N ILE A 154 -7.17 -1.39 4.62
CA ILE A 154 -7.50 -2.78 5.00
C ILE A 154 -8.17 -3.57 3.87
N SER A 155 -8.81 -2.91 2.90
CA SER A 155 -9.42 -3.55 1.72
C SER A 155 -8.42 -4.37 0.91
N MET A 156 -7.14 -4.04 0.97
CA MET A 156 -6.06 -4.74 0.26
C MET A 156 -5.38 -5.82 1.12
N VAL A 157 -5.80 -6.00 2.37
CA VAL A 157 -5.23 -7.00 3.28
C VAL A 157 -5.98 -8.31 3.14
N ARG A 158 -5.25 -9.39 2.84
CA ARG A 158 -5.81 -10.75 2.72
C ARG A 158 -6.17 -11.32 4.09
N ALA A 159 -7.19 -12.17 4.12
CA ALA A 159 -7.64 -12.87 5.33
C ALA A 159 -6.50 -13.66 6.00
N ASP A 160 -5.73 -14.43 5.22
CA ASP A 160 -4.60 -15.22 5.73
C ASP A 160 -3.49 -14.36 6.34
N LEU A 161 -3.24 -13.18 5.80
CA LEU A 161 -2.28 -12.23 6.37
C LEU A 161 -2.77 -11.69 7.71
N LEU A 162 -4.08 -11.44 7.85
CA LEU A 162 -4.64 -11.00 9.12
C LEU A 162 -4.58 -12.10 10.18
N ASP A 163 -4.77 -13.36 9.81
CA ASP A 163 -4.57 -14.50 10.72
C ASP A 163 -3.11 -14.66 11.14
N CYS A 164 -2.15 -14.34 10.24
CA CYS A 164 -0.74 -14.26 10.63
C CYS A 164 -0.48 -13.16 11.65
N VAL A 165 -1.14 -11.99 11.50
CA VAL A 165 -1.05 -10.87 12.46
C VAL A 165 -1.60 -11.30 13.82
N ASP A 166 -2.79 -11.90 13.85
CA ASP A 166 -3.40 -12.43 15.08
C ASP A 166 -2.47 -13.41 15.79
N LYS A 167 -2.01 -14.42 15.07
CA LYS A 167 -1.11 -15.42 15.62
C LYS A 167 0.19 -14.82 16.17
N ALA A 168 0.79 -13.87 15.44
CA ALA A 168 1.99 -13.17 15.90
C ALA A 168 1.76 -12.41 17.20
N LEU A 169 0.63 -11.70 17.31
CA LEU A 169 0.29 -10.95 18.51
C LEU A 169 0.01 -11.87 19.70
N ARG A 170 -0.76 -12.93 19.51
CA ARG A 170 -1.01 -13.95 20.59
C ARG A 170 0.29 -14.53 21.10
N LEU A 171 1.20 -14.93 20.21
CA LEU A 171 2.48 -15.52 20.57
C LEU A 171 3.40 -14.55 21.32
N ASN A 172 3.54 -13.32 20.80
CA ASN A 172 4.48 -12.35 21.35
C ASN A 172 3.99 -11.69 22.63
N ARG A 173 2.68 -11.61 22.84
CA ARG A 173 2.09 -11.07 24.08
C ARG A 173 1.87 -12.16 25.15
N GLY A 174 2.04 -13.44 24.80
CA GLY A 174 1.78 -14.56 25.72
C GLY A 174 0.31 -14.74 26.05
N LYS A 175 -0.60 -14.33 25.17
CA LYS A 175 -2.05 -14.39 25.34
C LYS A 175 -2.73 -15.23 24.26
N PRO A 176 -2.55 -16.56 24.26
CA PRO A 176 -2.97 -17.44 23.17
C PRO A 176 -4.50 -17.52 22.99
N ARG A 177 -5.26 -17.19 24.04
CA ARG A 177 -6.74 -17.26 24.01
C ARG A 177 -7.41 -15.92 23.66
N GLU A 178 -6.68 -14.81 23.73
CA GLU A 178 -7.19 -13.49 23.39
C GLU A 178 -6.95 -13.17 21.92
N VAL A 179 -7.99 -12.79 21.19
CA VAL A 179 -7.87 -12.34 19.79
C VAL A 179 -6.91 -11.18 19.72
N PHE A 180 -6.02 -11.19 18.73
CA PHE A 180 -4.93 -10.24 18.56
C PHE A 180 -4.07 -10.05 19.84
N GLY A 181 -4.01 -11.06 20.71
CA GLY A 181 -3.31 -10.96 22.00
C GLY A 181 -3.82 -9.86 22.91
N GLY A 182 -5.09 -9.46 22.78
CA GLY A 182 -5.73 -8.38 23.53
C GLY A 182 -5.34 -6.98 23.06
N VAL A 183 -4.80 -6.81 21.86
CA VAL A 183 -4.55 -5.49 21.24
C VAL A 183 -5.84 -5.00 20.57
N GLN A 184 -6.19 -3.74 20.78
CA GLN A 184 -7.28 -3.12 20.04
C GLN A 184 -6.87 -2.98 18.54
N MET A 185 -7.71 -3.51 17.64
CA MET A 185 -7.48 -3.38 16.20
C MET A 185 -8.41 -2.33 15.61
N ILE A 186 -7.82 -1.40 14.84
CA ILE A 186 -8.56 -0.40 14.08
C ILE A 186 -8.27 -0.64 12.61
N PHE A 187 -9.29 -1.05 11.88
CA PHE A 187 -9.24 -1.29 10.45
C PHE A 187 -9.77 -0.08 9.70
N ILE A 188 -8.99 0.52 8.82
CA ILE A 188 -9.40 1.70 8.03
C ILE A 188 -9.37 1.33 6.56
N GLY A 189 -10.47 1.57 5.83
CA GLY A 189 -10.51 1.30 4.41
C GLY A 189 -11.89 1.46 3.78
N ASP A 190 -11.96 1.13 2.50
CA ASP A 190 -13.20 1.12 1.72
C ASP A 190 -13.29 -0.19 0.93
N LEU A 191 -14.21 -1.08 1.30
CA LEU A 191 -14.38 -2.41 0.68
C LEU A 191 -14.85 -2.36 -0.78
N PHE A 192 -15.30 -1.21 -1.25
CA PHE A 192 -15.66 -1.01 -2.65
C PHE A 192 -14.47 -0.53 -3.51
N GLN A 193 -13.31 -0.31 -2.89
CA GLN A 193 -12.05 -0.07 -3.59
C GLN A 193 -11.38 -1.39 -3.94
N LEU A 194 -10.11 -1.33 -4.38
CA LEU A 194 -9.43 -2.52 -4.87
C LEU A 194 -9.38 -3.64 -3.82
N PRO A 195 -9.75 -4.87 -4.22
CA PRO A 195 -9.73 -6.03 -3.35
C PRO A 195 -8.29 -6.53 -3.09
N PRO A 196 -8.11 -7.41 -2.10
CA PRO A 196 -6.85 -8.11 -1.90
C PRO A 196 -6.47 -8.92 -3.15
N VAL A 197 -5.18 -9.00 -3.45
CA VAL A 197 -4.67 -9.77 -4.59
C VAL A 197 -4.33 -11.18 -4.15
N VAL A 198 -5.04 -12.18 -4.70
CA VAL A 198 -4.70 -13.60 -4.59
C VAL A 198 -4.00 -14.03 -5.87
N THR A 199 -2.79 -14.59 -5.77
CA THR A 199 -2.07 -15.08 -6.95
C THR A 199 -2.67 -16.42 -7.41
N LYS A 200 -2.46 -16.77 -8.68
CA LYS A 200 -2.90 -18.07 -9.21
C LYS A 200 -2.29 -19.26 -8.45
N GLU A 201 -1.07 -19.09 -7.92
CA GLU A 201 -0.39 -20.11 -7.13
C GLU A 201 -1.05 -20.33 -5.76
N ASP A 202 -1.64 -19.27 -5.19
CA ASP A 202 -2.28 -19.30 -3.87
C ASP A 202 -3.78 -19.64 -3.95
N SER A 203 -4.42 -19.49 -5.14
CA SER A 203 -5.89 -19.55 -5.30
C SER A 203 -6.49 -20.83 -4.73
N ASN A 204 -5.97 -21.99 -5.14
CA ASN A 204 -6.50 -23.28 -4.69
C ASN A 204 -6.46 -23.46 -3.17
N ARG A 205 -5.35 -23.06 -2.54
CA ARG A 205 -5.22 -23.12 -1.08
C ARG A 205 -6.19 -22.15 -0.42
N PHE A 206 -6.28 -20.94 -0.97
CA PHE A 206 -7.09 -19.89 -0.40
C PHE A 206 -8.60 -20.24 -0.45
N GLU A 207 -9.07 -20.77 -1.56
CA GLU A 207 -10.47 -21.19 -1.74
C GLU A 207 -10.87 -22.36 -0.81
N CYS A 208 -9.90 -23.18 -0.39
CA CYS A 208 -10.16 -24.24 0.58
C CYS A 208 -10.25 -23.73 2.04
N GLU A 209 -9.54 -22.64 2.37
CA GLU A 209 -9.41 -22.16 3.77
C GLU A 209 -10.32 -20.97 4.08
N TYR A 210 -10.65 -20.12 3.08
CA TYR A 210 -11.35 -18.85 3.27
C TYR A 210 -12.53 -18.67 2.33
N THR A 211 -13.62 -18.12 2.83
CA THR A 211 -14.83 -17.84 2.03
C THR A 211 -14.63 -16.68 1.06
N SER A 212 -13.71 -15.77 1.35
CA SER A 212 -13.33 -14.65 0.47
C SER A 212 -11.91 -14.16 0.79
N PRO A 213 -11.25 -13.44 -0.14
CA PRO A 213 -9.93 -12.89 0.11
C PRO A 213 -9.90 -11.72 1.11
N TYR A 214 -11.03 -11.13 1.40
CA TYR A 214 -11.09 -9.95 2.26
C TYR A 214 -10.77 -10.29 3.72
N PHE A 215 -10.23 -9.30 4.44
CA PHE A 215 -9.81 -9.40 5.83
C PHE A 215 -10.91 -9.94 6.77
N PHE A 216 -12.18 -9.63 6.50
CA PHE A 216 -13.31 -10.08 7.32
C PHE A 216 -13.62 -11.58 7.19
N SER A 217 -12.97 -12.30 6.26
CA SER A 217 -13.02 -13.76 6.17
C SER A 217 -11.92 -14.44 6.98
N SER A 218 -11.08 -13.70 7.72
CA SER A 218 -10.07 -14.28 8.58
C SER A 218 -10.69 -15.01 9.78
N GLU A 219 -10.06 -16.11 10.21
CA GLU A 219 -10.48 -16.87 11.38
C GLU A 219 -10.48 -15.99 12.65
N ALA A 220 -9.54 -15.06 12.74
CA ALA A 220 -9.42 -14.16 13.89
C ALA A 220 -10.65 -13.26 14.08
N ILE A 221 -11.39 -12.97 13.01
CA ILE A 221 -12.54 -12.05 13.05
C ILE A 221 -13.88 -12.79 13.12
N ALA A 222 -13.93 -14.07 12.76
CA ALA A 222 -15.18 -14.82 12.61
C ALA A 222 -16.15 -14.66 13.80
N ASP A 223 -15.64 -14.73 15.04
CA ASP A 223 -16.43 -14.61 16.26
C ASP A 223 -16.09 -13.32 17.05
N THR A 224 -15.41 -12.36 16.42
CA THR A 224 -14.95 -11.15 17.09
C THR A 224 -15.87 -9.97 16.80
N PRO A 225 -16.51 -9.35 17.80
CA PRO A 225 -17.35 -8.19 17.57
C PRO A 225 -16.49 -7.00 17.08
N ILE A 226 -16.87 -6.46 15.93
CA ILE A 226 -16.24 -5.27 15.34
C ILE A 226 -17.28 -4.16 15.22
N LYS A 227 -16.99 -3.01 15.83
CA LYS A 227 -17.83 -1.82 15.68
C LYS A 227 -17.56 -1.17 14.33
N ILE A 228 -18.57 -1.09 13.47
CA ILE A 228 -18.45 -0.41 12.17
C ILE A 228 -18.83 1.06 12.36
N ILE A 229 -17.96 1.95 11.83
CA ILE A 229 -18.18 3.40 11.80
C ILE A 229 -18.00 3.86 10.37
N GLU A 230 -19.04 4.42 9.77
CA GLU A 230 -19.00 4.92 8.40
C GLU A 230 -18.95 6.45 8.39
N LEU A 231 -17.95 7.02 7.69
CA LEU A 231 -17.85 8.45 7.42
C LEU A 231 -18.57 8.77 6.11
N ASN A 232 -19.66 9.53 6.19
CA ASN A 232 -20.53 9.79 5.04
C ASN A 232 -20.24 11.11 4.32
N LYS A 233 -19.68 12.10 5.01
CA LYS A 233 -19.48 13.44 4.46
C LYS A 233 -18.26 13.50 3.54
N VAL A 234 -18.51 13.70 2.25
CA VAL A 234 -17.44 13.88 1.23
C VAL A 234 -16.95 15.32 1.23
N HIS A 235 -15.63 15.51 1.27
CA HIS A 235 -14.98 16.83 1.29
C HIS A 235 -14.21 17.17 0.01
N ARG A 236 -13.96 16.19 -0.88
CA ARG A 236 -12.98 16.28 -1.98
C ARG A 236 -13.57 16.68 -3.33
N GLN A 237 -14.80 16.32 -3.64
CA GLN A 237 -15.40 16.54 -4.96
C GLN A 237 -16.58 17.51 -4.89
N LYS A 238 -16.74 18.34 -5.94
CA LYS A 238 -17.77 19.39 -5.99
C LYS A 238 -18.92 19.08 -6.97
N GLU A 239 -18.69 18.22 -7.97
CA GLU A 239 -19.69 17.92 -8.99
C GLU A 239 -20.62 16.79 -8.55
N LYS A 240 -21.83 17.14 -8.14
CA LYS A 240 -22.82 16.19 -7.60
C LYS A 240 -23.21 15.09 -8.58
N THR A 241 -23.44 15.43 -9.84
CA THR A 241 -23.88 14.46 -10.86
C THR A 241 -22.88 13.35 -11.09
N PHE A 242 -21.60 13.69 -11.15
CA PHE A 242 -20.51 12.72 -11.29
C PHE A 242 -20.33 11.87 -10.02
N ILE A 243 -20.42 12.50 -8.84
CA ILE A 243 -20.37 11.80 -7.55
C ILE A 243 -21.50 10.78 -7.46
N ASP A 244 -22.72 11.14 -7.86
CA ASP A 244 -23.88 10.25 -7.82
C ASP A 244 -23.71 9.07 -8.79
N LEU A 245 -23.17 9.32 -9.99
CA LEU A 245 -22.88 8.28 -10.96
C LEU A 245 -21.82 7.28 -10.41
N LEU A 246 -20.73 7.78 -9.85
CA LEU A 246 -19.69 6.95 -9.21
C LEU A 246 -20.25 6.14 -8.04
N ASN A 247 -21.17 6.71 -7.25
CA ASN A 247 -21.81 5.98 -6.15
C ASN A 247 -22.72 4.87 -6.66
N LYS A 248 -23.43 5.07 -7.76
CA LYS A 248 -24.25 4.02 -8.39
C LYS A 248 -23.37 2.89 -8.91
N VAL A 249 -22.21 3.20 -9.51
CA VAL A 249 -21.21 2.18 -9.89
C VAL A 249 -20.74 1.42 -8.64
N ARG A 250 -20.33 2.15 -7.61
CA ARG A 250 -19.83 1.57 -6.35
C ARG A 250 -20.84 0.61 -5.72
N CYS A 251 -22.12 0.95 -5.71
CA CYS A 251 -23.18 0.16 -5.10
C CYS A 251 -23.81 -0.88 -6.04
N GLY A 252 -23.38 -0.96 -7.29
CA GLY A 252 -23.99 -1.85 -8.29
C GLY A 252 -25.43 -1.50 -8.65
N THR A 253 -25.83 -0.23 -8.50
CA THR A 253 -27.22 0.26 -8.71
C THR A 253 -27.38 1.07 -9.98
N LEU A 254 -26.47 0.89 -10.97
CA LEU A 254 -26.58 1.54 -12.28
C LEU A 254 -27.86 1.14 -13.02
N GLY A 255 -28.67 2.14 -13.37
CA GLY A 255 -29.81 1.95 -14.28
C GLY A 255 -29.39 2.10 -15.74
N ARG A 256 -30.32 1.78 -16.68
CA ARG A 256 -30.06 1.93 -18.13
C ARG A 256 -29.67 3.35 -18.54
N TYR A 257 -30.28 4.35 -17.93
CA TYR A 257 -29.99 5.76 -18.19
C TYR A 257 -28.58 6.15 -17.72
N ASP A 258 -28.16 5.63 -16.57
CA ASP A 258 -26.81 5.89 -16.04
C ASP A 258 -25.75 5.21 -16.91
N THR A 259 -26.05 4.00 -17.41
CA THR A 259 -25.17 3.26 -18.33
C THR A 259 -25.02 4.01 -19.67
N SER A 260 -26.08 4.62 -20.20
CA SER A 260 -25.98 5.40 -21.45
C SER A 260 -25.11 6.66 -21.26
N LYS A 261 -25.22 7.34 -20.12
CA LYS A 261 -24.32 8.45 -19.78
C LYS A 261 -22.86 8.03 -19.67
N TRP A 262 -22.63 6.86 -19.07
CA TRP A 262 -21.29 6.28 -18.93
C TRP A 262 -20.71 5.94 -20.30
N ASN A 263 -21.50 5.28 -21.16
CA ASN A 263 -21.10 4.91 -22.52
C ASN A 263 -20.88 6.12 -23.43
N ALA A 264 -21.52 7.26 -23.17
CA ALA A 264 -21.25 8.49 -23.91
C ALA A 264 -19.82 9.05 -23.71
N CYS A 265 -19.08 8.53 -22.71
CA CYS A 265 -17.65 8.80 -22.55
C CYS A 265 -16.75 7.89 -23.41
N HIS A 266 -17.34 6.94 -24.14
CA HIS A 266 -16.59 6.07 -25.06
C HIS A 266 -16.36 6.79 -26.38
N ASP A 267 -15.11 6.88 -26.78
CA ASP A 267 -14.68 7.44 -28.06
C ASP A 267 -14.03 6.32 -28.87
N GLU A 268 -14.70 5.90 -29.95
CA GLU A 268 -14.20 4.87 -30.87
C GLU A 268 -13.01 5.31 -31.69
N PHE A 269 -12.85 6.63 -31.88
CA PHE A 269 -11.79 7.25 -32.67
C PHE A 269 -10.64 7.81 -31.82
N PHE A 270 -10.69 7.53 -30.52
CA PHE A 270 -9.67 8.01 -29.61
C PHE A 270 -8.27 7.51 -30.01
N ASP A 271 -7.40 8.44 -30.38
CA ASP A 271 -6.00 8.16 -30.64
C ASP A 271 -5.16 8.36 -29.35
N PRO A 272 -4.68 7.29 -28.74
CA PRO A 272 -3.87 7.38 -27.54
C PRO A 272 -2.49 8.02 -27.79
N THR A 273 -2.14 8.26 -29.06
CA THR A 273 -0.87 8.91 -29.43
C THR A 273 -1.00 10.40 -29.67
N ASP A 274 -2.22 10.93 -29.69
CA ASP A 274 -2.47 12.37 -29.77
C ASP A 274 -1.89 13.06 -28.53
N GLU A 275 -0.96 13.98 -28.77
CA GLU A 275 -0.26 14.71 -27.71
C GLU A 275 -1.08 15.85 -27.12
N SER A 276 -2.21 16.21 -27.74
CA SER A 276 -3.07 17.32 -27.30
C SER A 276 -3.73 17.05 -25.96
N ASP A 277 -4.00 15.76 -25.63
CA ASP A 277 -4.70 15.37 -24.42
C ASP A 277 -3.80 14.66 -23.42
N TYR A 278 -3.86 15.09 -22.16
CA TYR A 278 -3.19 14.42 -21.02
C TYR A 278 -3.92 13.13 -20.61
N VAL A 279 -4.03 12.16 -21.54
CA VAL A 279 -4.70 10.90 -21.28
C VAL A 279 -3.73 9.88 -20.72
N VAL A 280 -4.12 9.21 -19.64
CA VAL A 280 -3.35 8.16 -18.99
C VAL A 280 -4.03 6.82 -19.19
N HIS A 281 -3.31 5.83 -19.74
CA HIS A 281 -3.79 4.46 -19.85
C HIS A 281 -3.80 3.77 -18.49
N LEU A 282 -4.95 3.34 -18.01
CA LEU A 282 -5.05 2.51 -16.82
C LEU A 282 -4.83 1.05 -17.18
N THR A 283 -3.90 0.40 -16.50
CA THR A 283 -3.53 -1.01 -16.73
C THR A 283 -3.72 -1.84 -15.47
N THR A 284 -3.90 -3.15 -15.63
CA THR A 284 -4.06 -4.08 -14.51
C THR A 284 -2.73 -4.52 -13.90
N THR A 285 -1.61 -4.43 -14.64
CA THR A 285 -0.31 -4.90 -14.17
C THR A 285 0.80 -3.86 -14.37
N ASN A 286 1.78 -3.84 -13.46
CA ASN A 286 2.97 -2.99 -13.60
C ASN A 286 3.75 -3.28 -14.90
N LYS A 287 3.77 -4.55 -15.35
CA LYS A 287 4.45 -4.94 -16.59
C LYS A 287 3.82 -4.28 -17.81
N MET A 288 2.49 -4.25 -17.90
CA MET A 288 1.80 -3.57 -19.02
C MET A 288 2.08 -2.07 -19.01
N ALA A 289 1.97 -1.42 -17.85
CA ALA A 289 2.31 0.00 -17.72
C ALA A 289 3.75 0.28 -18.14
N GLN A 290 4.71 -0.53 -17.69
CA GLN A 290 6.12 -0.39 -18.01
C GLN A 290 6.41 -0.57 -19.50
N VAL A 291 5.79 -1.57 -20.15
CA VAL A 291 5.93 -1.79 -21.61
C VAL A 291 5.48 -0.56 -22.37
N ARG A 292 4.30 0.00 -22.06
CA ARG A 292 3.77 1.20 -22.72
C ARG A 292 4.67 2.41 -22.46
N ASN A 293 5.01 2.68 -21.21
CA ASN A 293 5.86 3.81 -20.83
C ASN A 293 7.24 3.75 -21.50
N ASN A 294 7.86 2.56 -21.56
CA ASN A 294 9.14 2.38 -22.23
C ASN A 294 9.04 2.57 -23.75
N PHE A 295 7.93 2.14 -24.35
CA PHE A 295 7.69 2.33 -25.78
C PHE A 295 7.60 3.81 -26.12
N GLU A 296 6.77 4.58 -25.40
CA GLU A 296 6.60 6.02 -25.62
C GLU A 296 7.89 6.79 -25.30
N LEU A 297 8.59 6.46 -24.23
CA LEU A 297 9.86 7.09 -23.89
C LEU A 297 10.92 6.89 -25.00
N LYS A 298 10.92 5.73 -25.67
CA LYS A 298 11.83 5.47 -26.82
C LYS A 298 11.46 6.29 -28.05
N ARG A 299 10.17 6.57 -28.28
CA ARG A 299 9.70 7.39 -29.41
C ARG A 299 10.13 8.85 -29.27
N LEU A 300 10.27 9.35 -28.03
CA LEU A 300 10.80 10.69 -27.81
C LEU A 300 12.26 10.77 -28.29
N GLY A 301 12.54 11.83 -29.04
CA GLY A 301 13.91 12.23 -29.36
C GLY A 301 14.70 12.72 -28.14
N GLY A 302 15.93 13.13 -28.36
CA GLY A 302 16.76 13.75 -27.33
C GLY A 302 17.45 12.79 -26.37
N GLN A 303 18.13 13.36 -25.39
CA GLN A 303 18.99 12.64 -24.46
C GLN A 303 18.16 11.96 -23.35
N GLU A 304 18.44 10.67 -23.07
CA GLU A 304 17.91 9.98 -21.90
C GLU A 304 18.67 10.39 -20.63
N HIS A 305 17.96 10.80 -19.61
CA HIS A 305 18.48 11.13 -18.30
C HIS A 305 18.12 10.05 -17.29
N MET A 306 19.12 9.62 -16.51
CA MET A 306 18.94 8.66 -15.42
C MET A 306 18.89 9.40 -14.09
N LEU A 307 17.73 9.46 -13.49
CA LEU A 307 17.50 10.07 -12.18
C LEU A 307 17.73 9.02 -11.09
N LYS A 308 18.86 9.13 -10.39
CA LYS A 308 19.27 8.16 -9.35
C LYS A 308 18.76 8.57 -8.00
N ALA A 309 18.21 7.60 -7.28
CA ALA A 309 17.82 7.77 -5.87
C ALA A 309 19.03 7.82 -4.95
N GLN A 310 18.81 8.35 -3.76
CA GLN A 310 19.73 8.30 -2.63
C GLN A 310 19.06 7.61 -1.45
N SER A 311 19.82 6.84 -0.71
CA SER A 311 19.34 6.21 0.52
C SER A 311 20.32 6.51 1.67
N MET A 312 19.78 6.74 2.86
CA MET A 312 20.53 6.87 4.11
C MET A 312 19.91 5.92 5.14
N GLY A 313 20.74 5.21 5.89
CA GLY A 313 20.32 4.19 6.84
C GLY A 313 20.20 2.80 6.19
N GLU A 314 19.85 1.81 7.01
CA GLU A 314 19.65 0.42 6.54
C GLU A 314 18.26 0.26 5.93
N LEU A 315 18.16 0.38 4.61
CA LEU A 315 16.91 0.24 3.88
C LEU A 315 16.88 -1.07 3.10
N SER A 316 15.88 -1.90 3.34
CA SER A 316 15.61 -3.05 2.47
C SER A 316 14.98 -2.58 1.16
N ALA A 317 15.31 -3.23 0.03
CA ALA A 317 14.74 -2.90 -1.29
C ALA A 317 13.21 -2.87 -1.33
N ARG A 318 12.55 -3.58 -0.43
CA ARG A 318 11.06 -3.66 -0.32
C ARG A 318 10.42 -2.44 0.34
N LYS A 319 11.21 -1.62 1.04
CA LYS A 319 10.73 -0.39 1.71
C LYS A 319 10.83 0.85 0.82
N MET A 320 11.33 0.71 -0.42
CA MET A 320 11.52 1.84 -1.32
C MET A 320 10.20 2.38 -1.86
N PRO A 321 9.95 3.68 -1.75
CA PRO A 321 8.72 4.32 -2.24
C PRO A 321 8.67 4.48 -3.76
N SER A 322 9.82 4.39 -4.41
CA SER A 322 9.98 4.63 -5.84
C SER A 322 11.13 3.78 -6.40
N GLU A 323 11.26 3.73 -7.71
CA GLU A 323 12.36 3.04 -8.39
C GLU A 323 13.70 3.71 -8.08
N ALA A 324 14.75 2.91 -7.91
CA ALA A 324 16.09 3.42 -7.64
C ALA A 324 16.65 4.26 -8.81
N ILE A 325 16.22 3.99 -10.03
CA ILE A 325 16.58 4.73 -11.23
C ILE A 325 15.32 5.00 -12.03
N ILE A 326 14.99 6.27 -12.24
CA ILE A 326 13.92 6.70 -13.13
C ILE A 326 14.57 7.22 -14.42
N LYS A 327 14.17 6.68 -15.56
CA LYS A 327 14.60 7.12 -16.87
C LYS A 327 13.62 8.13 -17.44
N VAL A 328 14.10 9.28 -17.86
CA VAL A 328 13.27 10.34 -18.45
C VAL A 328 13.95 10.99 -19.65
N LYS A 329 13.16 11.63 -20.50
CA LYS A 329 13.59 12.54 -21.56
C LYS A 329 12.79 13.83 -21.49
N GLU A 330 13.27 14.90 -22.07
CA GLU A 330 12.44 16.08 -22.34
C GLU A 330 11.26 15.66 -23.21
N GLY A 331 10.06 16.15 -22.93
CA GLY A 331 8.80 15.69 -23.51
C GLY A 331 8.14 14.51 -22.79
N ALA A 332 8.78 13.90 -21.79
CA ALA A 332 8.20 12.76 -21.08
C ALA A 332 6.98 13.17 -20.24
N ARG A 333 5.87 12.43 -20.39
CA ARG A 333 4.67 12.56 -19.56
C ARG A 333 4.90 11.91 -18.20
N ILE A 334 4.58 12.63 -17.15
CA ILE A 334 4.75 12.17 -15.76
C ILE A 334 3.52 12.39 -14.92
N MET A 335 3.43 11.61 -13.86
CA MET A 335 2.46 11.80 -12.77
C MET A 335 3.21 11.95 -11.46
N PHE A 336 2.80 12.93 -10.66
CA PHE A 336 3.35 13.12 -9.32
C PHE A 336 2.83 12.05 -8.35
N THR A 337 3.71 11.56 -7.48
CA THR A 337 3.41 10.50 -6.50
C THR A 337 3.29 11.02 -5.07
N THR A 338 3.44 12.33 -4.86
CA THR A 338 3.31 12.98 -3.55
C THR A 338 2.70 14.36 -3.71
N ASN A 339 2.10 14.87 -2.63
CA ASN A 339 1.70 16.28 -2.56
C ASN A 339 2.93 17.17 -2.35
N ASP A 340 2.96 18.30 -3.04
CA ASP A 340 3.99 19.32 -2.81
C ASP A 340 3.73 20.09 -1.50
N PRO A 341 4.74 20.31 -0.66
CA PRO A 341 4.58 21.14 0.54
C PRO A 341 4.15 22.58 0.25
N ALA A 342 4.57 23.14 -0.91
CA ALA A 342 4.19 24.48 -1.35
C ALA A 342 2.84 24.48 -2.11
N LYS A 343 2.14 23.34 -2.22
CA LYS A 343 0.85 23.16 -2.87
C LYS A 343 0.82 23.47 -4.37
N ARG A 344 1.95 23.39 -5.06
CA ARG A 344 2.05 23.57 -6.52
C ARG A 344 1.43 22.42 -7.30
N TRP A 345 1.47 21.20 -6.75
CA TRP A 345 0.82 20.00 -7.27
C TRP A 345 0.34 19.09 -6.14
N VAL A 346 -0.52 18.15 -6.48
CA VAL A 346 -0.98 17.09 -5.59
C VAL A 346 -0.59 15.72 -6.14
N ASN A 347 -0.65 14.70 -5.31
CA ASN A 347 -0.49 13.30 -5.76
C ASN A 347 -1.52 13.00 -6.86
N GLY A 348 -1.05 12.46 -7.98
CA GLY A 348 -1.86 12.20 -9.18
C GLY A 348 -1.89 13.36 -10.19
N SER A 349 -1.37 14.56 -9.88
CA SER A 349 -1.22 15.63 -10.88
C SER A 349 -0.36 15.16 -12.04
N LEU A 350 -0.78 15.50 -13.26
CA LEU A 350 -0.08 15.16 -14.50
C LEU A 350 0.76 16.34 -14.98
N GLY A 351 1.80 16.04 -15.74
CA GLY A 351 2.63 17.06 -16.35
C GLY A 351 3.60 16.48 -17.39
N THR A 352 4.28 17.39 -18.10
CA THR A 352 5.28 17.06 -19.11
C THR A 352 6.61 17.66 -18.72
N ILE A 353 7.69 16.89 -18.76
CA ILE A 353 9.04 17.38 -18.52
C ILE A 353 9.44 18.25 -19.71
N ARG A 354 9.60 19.54 -19.50
CA ARG A 354 10.03 20.49 -20.55
C ARG A 354 11.55 20.62 -20.62
N LYS A 355 12.24 20.51 -19.47
CA LYS A 355 13.69 20.63 -19.44
C LYS A 355 14.30 19.88 -18.25
N VAL A 356 15.49 19.31 -18.46
CA VAL A 356 16.31 18.71 -17.40
C VAL A 356 17.52 19.60 -17.17
N ARG A 357 17.53 20.38 -16.08
CA ARG A 357 18.58 21.35 -15.78
C ARG A 357 19.64 20.75 -14.85
N LYS A 358 20.88 20.72 -15.31
CA LYS A 358 22.05 20.43 -14.48
C LYS A 358 22.62 21.78 -14.01
N THR A 359 22.69 22.01 -12.72
CA THR A 359 23.36 23.18 -12.15
C THR A 359 24.73 22.79 -11.60
N ALA A 360 25.71 23.66 -11.72
CA ALA A 360 27.04 23.42 -11.16
C ALA A 360 27.04 23.26 -9.62
N LEU A 361 26.00 23.81 -8.94
CA LEU A 361 25.85 23.80 -7.50
C LEU A 361 25.14 22.56 -6.97
N SER A 362 24.48 21.76 -7.83
CA SER A 362 23.74 20.58 -7.40
C SER A 362 24.22 19.32 -8.14
N LYS A 363 24.51 18.28 -7.38
CA LYS A 363 24.84 16.94 -7.91
C LYS A 363 23.70 16.34 -8.70
N TYR A 364 22.46 16.76 -8.43
CA TYR A 364 21.24 16.22 -9.00
C TYR A 364 20.55 17.28 -9.85
N PRO A 365 20.08 16.91 -11.06
CA PRO A 365 19.40 17.85 -11.93
C PRO A 365 18.05 18.27 -11.32
N THR A 366 17.55 19.43 -11.73
CA THR A 366 16.17 19.87 -11.49
C THR A 366 15.36 19.65 -12.75
N LEU A 367 14.09 19.31 -12.60
CA LEU A 367 13.19 19.12 -13.73
C LEU A 367 12.25 20.33 -13.83
N ASP A 368 12.19 20.96 -15.00
CA ASP A 368 11.13 21.90 -15.32
C ASP A 368 9.95 21.10 -15.87
N VAL A 369 8.85 21.11 -15.16
CA VAL A 369 7.62 20.39 -15.52
C VAL A 369 6.51 21.39 -15.80
N GLU A 370 5.85 21.23 -16.92
CA GLU A 370 4.61 21.93 -17.21
C GLU A 370 3.45 21.02 -16.83
N LEU A 371 2.62 21.47 -15.90
CA LEU A 371 1.44 20.76 -15.43
C LEU A 371 0.34 20.78 -16.50
N GLU A 372 -0.63 19.87 -16.40
CA GLU A 372 -1.85 19.88 -17.24
C GLU A 372 -2.64 21.20 -17.17
N THR A 373 -2.46 21.97 -16.09
CA THR A 373 -3.03 23.30 -15.91
C THR A 373 -2.30 24.39 -16.72
N GLY A 374 -1.19 24.07 -17.38
CA GLY A 374 -0.31 25.01 -18.08
C GLY A 374 0.71 25.72 -17.18
N GLU A 375 0.63 25.52 -15.87
CA GLU A 375 1.60 26.08 -14.91
C GLU A 375 2.94 25.36 -15.00
N ARG A 376 4.07 26.11 -14.94
CA ARG A 376 5.41 25.56 -14.91
C ARG A 376 5.94 25.50 -13.49
N VAL A 377 6.41 24.32 -13.11
CA VAL A 377 6.95 24.06 -11.78
C VAL A 377 8.34 23.43 -11.86
N GLU A 378 9.19 23.81 -10.92
CA GLU A 378 10.50 23.22 -10.74
C GLU A 378 10.41 22.06 -9.74
N VAL A 379 10.90 20.88 -10.15
CA VAL A 379 10.81 19.64 -9.38
C VAL A 379 12.21 19.15 -9.01
N ALA A 380 12.46 19.06 -7.72
CA ALA A 380 13.65 18.47 -7.13
C ALA A 380 13.35 17.11 -6.50
N GLN A 381 14.38 16.45 -5.99
CA GLN A 381 14.19 15.22 -5.21
C GLN A 381 13.35 15.46 -3.96
N HIS A 382 12.38 14.59 -3.74
CA HIS A 382 11.63 14.51 -2.50
C HIS A 382 12.30 13.51 -1.56
N LYS A 383 12.37 13.83 -0.27
CA LYS A 383 12.92 12.98 0.76
C LYS A 383 11.80 12.29 1.54
N TRP A 384 11.70 10.97 1.39
CA TRP A 384 10.84 10.14 2.24
C TRP A 384 11.59 9.70 3.48
N GLU A 385 11.00 9.86 4.63
CA GLU A 385 11.50 9.33 5.89
C GLU A 385 10.91 7.94 6.11
N ILE A 386 11.76 7.01 6.55
CA ILE A 386 11.36 5.63 6.87
C ILE A 386 11.21 5.52 8.38
N PHE A 387 10.02 5.16 8.80
CA PHE A 387 9.64 5.08 10.21
C PHE A 387 9.72 3.65 10.72
N GLU A 388 10.15 3.50 11.95
CA GLU A 388 10.06 2.25 12.72
C GLU A 388 9.60 2.54 14.14
N TYR A 389 8.95 1.53 14.74
CA TYR A 389 8.52 1.57 16.13
C TYR A 389 9.50 0.77 16.98
N GLY A 390 9.76 1.22 18.20
CA GLY A 390 10.66 0.53 19.10
C GLY A 390 10.57 1.01 20.56
N LEU A 391 11.44 0.47 21.38
CA LEU A 391 11.63 0.92 22.76
C LEU A 391 12.93 1.67 22.90
N ASN A 392 12.88 2.81 23.61
CA ASN A 392 14.03 3.50 24.14
C ASN A 392 13.97 3.41 25.66
N GLY A 393 14.71 2.47 26.24
CA GLY A 393 14.48 2.02 27.61
C GLY A 393 13.06 1.45 27.75
N ASP A 394 12.27 2.01 28.65
CA ASP A 394 10.85 1.65 28.86
C ASP A 394 9.86 2.45 28.03
N SER A 395 10.33 3.50 27.33
CA SER A 395 9.48 4.36 26.54
C SER A 395 9.20 3.75 25.17
N PHE A 396 7.92 3.71 24.77
CA PHE A 396 7.50 3.38 23.43
C PHE A 396 7.72 4.58 22.52
N GLU A 397 8.50 4.41 21.48
CA GLU A 397 8.86 5.49 20.55
C GLU A 397 8.62 5.09 19.09
N GLU A 398 8.23 6.08 18.31
CA GLU A 398 8.23 6.06 16.85
C GLU A 398 9.38 6.93 16.36
N GLY A 399 10.19 6.42 15.45
CA GLY A 399 11.35 7.16 15.00
C GLY A 399 11.74 6.94 13.56
N VAL A 400 12.52 7.87 13.02
CA VAL A 400 13.06 7.81 11.66
C VAL A 400 14.36 7.01 11.70
N VAL A 401 14.38 5.86 11.01
CA VAL A 401 15.55 4.96 10.93
C VAL A 401 16.36 5.13 9.65
N GLY A 402 15.79 5.82 8.67
CA GLY A 402 16.45 6.09 7.41
C GLY A 402 15.67 7.04 6.53
N SER A 403 16.23 7.39 5.40
CA SER A 403 15.55 8.20 4.40
C SER A 403 15.90 7.74 2.98
N TYR A 404 14.96 7.96 2.08
CA TYR A 404 15.08 7.71 0.66
C TYR A 404 14.72 8.98 -0.10
N SER A 405 15.60 9.42 -1.00
CA SER A 405 15.39 10.63 -1.80
C SER A 405 15.35 10.25 -3.28
N GLN A 406 14.28 10.62 -3.95
CA GLN A 406 14.09 10.46 -5.40
C GLN A 406 13.10 11.52 -5.89
N TYR A 407 13.03 11.75 -7.19
CA TYR A 407 12.00 12.61 -7.76
C TYR A 407 10.62 11.99 -7.53
N PRO A 408 9.65 12.77 -7.06
CA PRO A 408 8.31 12.26 -6.72
C PRO A 408 7.45 12.08 -7.97
N ILE A 409 7.96 11.40 -8.98
CA ILE A 409 7.33 11.21 -10.29
C ILE A 409 7.40 9.77 -10.76
N VAL A 410 6.46 9.41 -11.63
CA VAL A 410 6.49 8.20 -12.45
C VAL A 410 6.14 8.57 -13.88
N LEU A 411 6.60 7.78 -14.87
CA LEU A 411 6.14 7.94 -16.25
C LEU A 411 4.63 7.66 -16.31
N ALA A 412 3.90 8.45 -17.07
CA ALA A 412 2.44 8.48 -17.01
C ALA A 412 1.72 8.43 -18.37
N TRP A 413 2.30 7.82 -19.40
CA TRP A 413 1.50 7.36 -20.53
C TRP A 413 0.61 6.18 -20.13
N ALA A 414 1.10 5.34 -19.18
CA ALA A 414 0.33 4.29 -18.57
C ALA A 414 0.67 4.13 -17.08
N VAL A 415 -0.34 3.90 -16.25
CA VAL A 415 -0.19 3.60 -14.82
C VAL A 415 -1.09 2.42 -14.44
N THR A 416 -0.74 1.72 -13.37
CA THR A 416 -1.64 0.69 -12.86
C THR A 416 -2.79 1.30 -12.08
N ILE A 417 -3.97 0.65 -12.11
CA ILE A 417 -5.12 1.04 -11.30
C ILE A 417 -4.77 1.17 -9.82
N HIS A 418 -3.87 0.31 -9.30
CA HIS A 418 -3.37 0.37 -7.92
C HIS A 418 -2.59 1.66 -7.61
N LYS A 419 -1.82 2.18 -8.57
CA LYS A 419 -1.08 3.44 -8.40
C LYS A 419 -1.97 4.67 -8.60
N ALA A 420 -3.03 4.53 -9.40
CA ALA A 420 -4.02 5.58 -9.59
C ALA A 420 -4.99 5.70 -8.40
N GLN A 421 -5.09 4.68 -7.55
CA GLN A 421 -5.86 4.71 -6.32
C GLN A 421 -5.07 5.45 -5.23
N GLY A 422 -5.62 6.48 -4.67
CA GLY A 422 -5.05 7.23 -3.55
C GLY A 422 -4.13 8.33 -3.93
#